data_4aa929eba825c9189ba0391d0bc84fd4
#
_entry.id   4aa929eba825c9189ba0391d0bc84fd4
#
_cell.length_a   1.000
_cell.length_b   1.000
_cell.length_c   1.000
_cell.angle_alpha   90.00
_cell.angle_beta   90.00
_cell.angle_gamma   90.00
#
_symmetry.space_group_name_H-M   'P 1'
#
loop_
_entity.id
_entity.type
_entity.pdbx_description
1 polymer ?
#
loop_
_entity_poly.entity_id
_entity_poly.type
_entity_poly.pdbx_seq_one_letter_code
_entity_poly.pdbx_strand_id
1 'polypeptide(L)'
;GHSNIKRQLITTLQSGRISHAQLFAGNTGYGSLALALAFAQYVFCTGNKKEDACGECPSCRQMQKLIHPDLHFVFPVVRKTKTPVSDEYISEWRSLLSKTAYFHLEDWYAEMGIEDNAQAAIYTEESGNILRKLHLKSFQSDYKIMIIWLPEKMNLECSNKLLKIIEEPYDKTLFLLVSEHPEQIINTIQSRTQRINIPPLTKAEIKQQLIQDKGIHAEKAEEY
;
A
#
# COMPACT_ATOMS: atom_id res chain seq x y z
N GLY A 1 -10.69 -10.99 6.04
CA GLY A 1 -9.51 -11.74 6.52
C GLY A 1 -8.58 -10.92 7.39
N HIS A 2 -7.55 -11.54 7.94
CA HIS A 2 -6.49 -10.90 8.72
C HIS A 2 -6.94 -10.16 9.99
N SER A 3 -8.00 -10.61 10.66
CA SER A 3 -8.58 -9.93 11.84
C SER A 3 -7.59 -9.70 12.98
N ASN A 4 -6.67 -10.63 13.21
CA ASN A 4 -5.63 -10.46 14.24
C ASN A 4 -4.64 -9.33 13.89
N ILE A 5 -4.21 -9.25 12.62
CA ILE A 5 -3.29 -8.20 12.15
C ILE A 5 -4.00 -6.84 12.16
N LYS A 6 -5.25 -6.77 11.70
CA LYS A 6 -6.08 -5.56 11.80
C LYS A 6 -6.16 -5.05 13.24
N ARG A 7 -6.47 -5.93 14.19
CA ARG A 7 -6.57 -5.58 15.62
C ARG A 7 -5.23 -5.07 16.16
N GLN A 8 -4.11 -5.71 15.81
CA GLN A 8 -2.78 -5.28 16.20
C GLN A 8 -2.48 -3.87 15.67
N LEU A 9 -2.71 -3.61 14.38
CA LEU A 9 -2.49 -2.30 13.76
C LEU A 9 -3.34 -1.20 14.42
N ILE A 10 -4.62 -1.48 14.69
CA ILE A 10 -5.52 -0.57 15.36
C ILE A 10 -5.03 -0.26 16.78
N THR A 11 -4.65 -1.29 17.53
CA THR A 11 -4.17 -1.14 18.91
C THR A 11 -2.88 -0.29 18.96
N THR A 12 -1.94 -0.52 18.06
CA THR A 12 -0.68 0.27 18.01
C THR A 12 -0.94 1.73 17.67
N LEU A 13 -1.88 2.01 16.73
CA LEU A 13 -2.28 3.37 16.40
C LEU A 13 -2.96 4.07 17.60
N GLN A 14 -3.92 3.42 18.24
CA GLN A 14 -4.68 3.97 19.37
C GLN A 14 -3.81 4.22 20.60
N SER A 15 -2.78 3.40 20.81
CA SER A 15 -1.80 3.57 21.90
C SER A 15 -0.71 4.60 21.59
N GLY A 16 -0.71 5.21 20.40
CA GLY A 16 0.34 6.14 19.95
C GLY A 16 1.71 5.48 19.72
N ARG A 17 1.77 4.15 19.63
CA ARG A 17 3.02 3.38 19.47
C ARG A 17 3.20 2.85 18.04
N ILE A 18 2.58 3.50 17.08
CA ILE A 18 2.70 3.09 15.68
C ILE A 18 4.13 3.32 15.18
N SER A 19 4.72 2.30 14.55
CA SER A 19 5.98 2.47 13.83
C SER A 19 5.75 3.33 12.60
N HIS A 20 6.61 4.31 12.40
CA HIS A 20 6.55 5.21 11.23
C HIS A 20 6.85 4.51 9.90
N ALA A 21 7.51 3.36 9.93
CA ALA A 21 7.79 2.55 8.74
C ALA A 21 7.41 1.09 8.99
N GLN A 22 6.44 0.59 8.24
CA GLN A 22 5.91 -0.76 8.35
C GLN A 22 6.09 -1.49 7.03
N LEU A 23 6.55 -2.75 7.09
CA LEU A 23 6.73 -3.63 5.95
C LEU A 23 5.68 -4.74 5.98
N PHE A 24 4.66 -4.63 5.15
CA PHE A 24 3.64 -5.64 4.91
C PHE A 24 4.21 -6.69 3.96
N ALA A 25 4.67 -7.80 4.51
CA ALA A 25 5.36 -8.86 3.79
C ALA A 25 4.43 -10.07 3.59
N GLY A 26 4.08 -10.37 2.37
CA GLY A 26 3.23 -11.51 2.01
C GLY A 26 3.20 -11.73 0.51
N ASN A 27 3.08 -12.98 0.09
CA ASN A 27 3.05 -13.31 -1.33
C ASN A 27 1.85 -12.66 -2.04
N THR A 28 1.94 -12.61 -3.36
CA THR A 28 0.85 -12.13 -4.20
C THR A 28 -0.47 -12.84 -3.86
N GLY A 29 -1.56 -12.11 -3.83
CA GLY A 29 -2.87 -12.65 -3.48
C GLY A 29 -3.17 -12.76 -1.97
N TYR A 30 -2.17 -12.59 -1.08
CA TYR A 30 -2.40 -12.64 0.37
C TYR A 30 -3.12 -11.39 0.93
N GLY A 31 -3.28 -10.34 0.12
CA GLY A 31 -4.03 -9.14 0.50
C GLY A 31 -3.20 -8.09 1.23
N SER A 32 -1.87 -8.12 1.10
CA SER A 32 -0.96 -7.16 1.74
C SER A 32 -1.30 -5.72 1.34
N LEU A 33 -1.54 -5.45 0.04
CA LEU A 33 -1.91 -4.12 -0.46
C LEU A 33 -3.31 -3.71 0.02
N ALA A 34 -4.28 -4.63 -0.03
CA ALA A 34 -5.64 -4.38 0.47
C ALA A 34 -5.63 -4.01 1.96
N LEU A 35 -4.81 -4.71 2.76
CA LEU A 35 -4.67 -4.42 4.19
C LEU A 35 -3.99 -3.07 4.45
N ALA A 36 -2.94 -2.71 3.69
CA ALA A 36 -2.29 -1.41 3.78
C ALA A 36 -3.26 -0.26 3.44
N LEU A 37 -4.08 -0.42 2.39
CA LEU A 37 -5.12 0.54 2.01
C LEU A 37 -6.21 0.67 3.10
N ALA A 38 -6.70 -0.45 3.63
CA ALA A 38 -7.68 -0.45 4.71
C ALA A 38 -7.12 0.20 5.98
N PHE A 39 -5.85 -0.05 6.31
CA PHE A 39 -5.19 0.60 7.44
C PHE A 39 -5.01 2.10 7.22
N ALA A 40 -4.60 2.53 6.03
CA ALA A 40 -4.55 3.96 5.68
C ALA A 40 -5.93 4.64 5.81
N GLN A 41 -7.00 3.97 5.35
CA GLN A 41 -8.36 4.46 5.53
C GLN A 41 -8.75 4.56 7.00
N TYR A 42 -8.36 3.60 7.83
CA TYR A 42 -8.59 3.66 9.28
C TYR A 42 -7.84 4.82 9.93
N VAL A 43 -6.58 5.07 9.55
CA VAL A 43 -5.79 6.22 10.06
C VAL A 43 -6.46 7.53 9.72
N PHE A 44 -6.90 7.72 8.48
CA PHE A 44 -7.53 8.96 8.01
C PHE A 44 -9.00 9.13 8.45
N CYS A 45 -9.65 8.07 8.91
CA CYS A 45 -11.05 8.13 9.29
C CYS A 45 -11.28 9.12 10.44
N THR A 46 -12.15 10.11 10.22
CA THR A 46 -12.56 11.11 11.20
C THR A 46 -13.91 10.81 11.86
N GLY A 47 -14.60 9.76 11.41
CA GLY A 47 -15.89 9.32 11.95
C GLY A 47 -15.75 8.43 13.18
N ASN A 48 -16.87 7.88 13.62
CA ASN A 48 -16.91 6.95 14.75
C ASN A 48 -16.32 5.59 14.32
N LYS A 49 -15.01 5.44 14.44
CA LYS A 49 -14.27 4.22 14.14
C LYS A 49 -14.11 3.36 15.38
N LYS A 50 -14.47 2.09 15.29
CA LYS A 50 -14.28 1.08 16.35
C LYS A 50 -13.24 0.07 15.91
N GLU A 51 -13.70 -1.05 15.34
CA GLU A 51 -12.86 -2.13 14.81
C GLU A 51 -12.47 -1.91 13.33
N ASP A 52 -13.12 -0.94 12.65
CA ASP A 52 -12.84 -0.57 11.26
C ASP A 52 -13.13 0.92 11.03
N ALA A 53 -12.74 1.45 9.88
CA ALA A 53 -13.09 2.79 9.44
C ALA A 53 -14.62 2.91 9.23
N CYS A 54 -15.19 4.10 9.47
CA CYS A 54 -16.64 4.26 9.39
C CYS A 54 -17.22 4.13 7.96
N GLY A 55 -16.40 4.25 6.91
CA GLY A 55 -16.82 4.17 5.52
C GLY A 55 -17.55 5.40 4.95
N GLU A 56 -18.04 6.31 5.79
CA GLU A 56 -19.00 7.36 5.42
C GLU A 56 -18.45 8.79 5.54
N CYS A 57 -17.46 9.03 6.40
CA CYS A 57 -16.89 10.37 6.58
C CYS A 57 -16.18 10.86 5.30
N PRO A 58 -15.95 12.17 5.14
CA PRO A 58 -15.30 12.73 3.97
C PRO A 58 -13.97 12.04 3.63
N SER A 59 -13.12 11.79 4.63
CA SER A 59 -11.84 11.08 4.43
C SER A 59 -12.04 9.65 3.93
N CYS A 60 -13.02 8.89 4.46
CA CYS A 60 -13.33 7.55 3.99
C CYS A 60 -13.81 7.56 2.53
N ARG A 61 -14.66 8.52 2.14
CA ARG A 61 -15.12 8.67 0.76
C ARG A 61 -14.00 9.05 -0.21
N GLN A 62 -13.03 9.85 0.25
CA GLN A 62 -11.83 10.17 -0.54
C GLN A 62 -10.92 8.95 -0.67
N MET A 63 -10.77 8.16 0.40
CA MET A 63 -10.00 6.92 0.38
C MET A 63 -10.59 5.86 -0.55
N GLN A 64 -11.91 5.71 -0.59
CA GLN A 64 -12.61 4.82 -1.53
C GLN A 64 -12.33 5.17 -2.99
N LYS A 65 -12.10 6.46 -3.28
CA LYS A 65 -11.71 6.96 -4.60
C LYS A 65 -10.18 7.08 -4.78
N LEU A 66 -9.40 6.75 -3.77
CA LEU A 66 -7.93 6.89 -3.74
C LEU A 66 -7.42 8.31 -4.04
N ILE A 67 -8.19 9.33 -3.60
CA ILE A 67 -7.91 10.75 -3.83
C ILE A 67 -7.72 11.55 -2.53
N HIS A 68 -7.49 10.87 -1.39
CA HIS A 68 -7.20 11.58 -0.15
C HIS A 68 -5.90 12.38 -0.30
N PRO A 69 -5.88 13.71 0.03
CA PRO A 69 -4.74 14.58 -0.28
C PRO A 69 -3.45 14.19 0.44
N ASP A 70 -3.55 13.55 1.61
CA ASP A 70 -2.41 13.12 2.41
C ASP A 70 -2.02 11.65 2.16
N LEU A 71 -2.64 10.99 1.14
CA LEU A 71 -2.27 9.66 0.67
C LEU A 71 -1.42 9.77 -0.58
N HIS A 72 -0.24 9.18 -0.54
CA HIS A 72 0.68 9.13 -1.67
C HIS A 72 1.02 7.70 -2.02
N PHE A 73 1.18 7.44 -3.31
CA PHE A 73 1.57 6.14 -3.83
C PHE A 73 2.93 6.21 -4.50
N VAL A 74 3.66 5.11 -4.39
CA VAL A 74 4.89 4.80 -5.13
C VAL A 74 4.77 3.36 -5.60
N PHE A 75 5.02 3.13 -6.87
CA PHE A 75 4.95 1.81 -7.49
C PHE A 75 5.90 1.73 -8.68
N PRO A 76 6.29 0.52 -9.12
CA PRO A 76 7.19 0.36 -10.24
C PRO A 76 6.60 0.91 -11.53
N VAL A 77 7.40 1.65 -12.29
CA VAL A 77 7.03 2.20 -13.61
C VAL A 77 8.06 1.81 -14.66
N VAL A 78 7.68 1.82 -15.93
CA VAL A 78 8.60 1.60 -17.03
C VAL A 78 9.20 2.93 -17.49
N ARG A 79 10.49 2.91 -17.82
CA ARG A 79 11.22 4.09 -18.28
C ARG A 79 10.81 4.47 -19.70
N LYS A 80 9.76 5.29 -19.85
CA LYS A 80 9.36 5.92 -21.12
C LYS A 80 9.84 7.37 -21.22
N THR A 81 10.16 8.01 -20.10
CA THR A 81 10.62 9.39 -19.99
C THR A 81 12.02 9.47 -19.37
N LYS A 82 12.62 10.68 -19.34
CA LYS A 82 13.91 10.91 -18.66
C LYS A 82 13.79 10.84 -17.14
N THR A 83 12.61 11.13 -16.60
CA THR A 83 12.31 11.22 -15.16
C THR A 83 11.09 10.39 -14.80
N PRO A 84 11.15 9.04 -14.95
CA PRO A 84 9.99 8.19 -14.71
C PRO A 84 9.64 8.17 -13.22
N VAL A 85 8.43 8.61 -12.90
CA VAL A 85 7.88 8.63 -11.53
C VAL A 85 6.45 8.09 -11.51
N SER A 86 6.04 7.56 -10.37
CA SER A 86 4.71 6.96 -10.17
C SER A 86 3.56 7.93 -10.49
N ASP A 87 3.77 9.23 -10.32
CA ASP A 87 2.73 10.23 -10.59
C ASP A 87 2.29 10.29 -12.06
N GLU A 88 3.15 9.88 -12.99
CA GLU A 88 2.81 9.83 -14.43
C GLU A 88 1.72 8.79 -14.74
N TYR A 89 1.55 7.79 -13.86
CA TYR A 89 0.62 6.68 -14.04
C TYR A 89 -0.43 6.60 -12.91
N ILE A 90 -0.66 7.71 -12.19
CA ILE A 90 -1.55 7.69 -11.03
C ILE A 90 -3.01 7.43 -11.40
N SER A 91 -3.44 7.80 -12.60
CA SER A 91 -4.78 7.51 -13.14
C SER A 91 -4.99 6.03 -13.39
N GLU A 92 -4.03 5.38 -14.03
CA GLU A 92 -4.01 3.94 -14.32
C GLU A 92 -3.95 3.14 -13.01
N TRP A 93 -3.10 3.58 -12.06
CA TRP A 93 -3.01 2.99 -10.73
C TRP A 93 -4.36 3.02 -10.00
N ARG A 94 -5.05 4.16 -10.01
CA ARG A 94 -6.37 4.30 -9.41
C ARG A 94 -7.42 3.47 -10.15
N SER A 95 -7.35 3.39 -11.48
CA SER A 95 -8.22 2.55 -12.31
C SER A 95 -8.10 1.08 -11.89
N LEU A 96 -6.88 0.55 -11.80
CA LEU A 96 -6.63 -0.82 -11.39
C LEU A 96 -7.13 -1.10 -9.97
N LEU A 97 -6.75 -0.25 -9.00
CA LEU A 97 -7.17 -0.41 -7.60
C LEU A 97 -8.67 -0.26 -7.39
N SER A 98 -9.37 0.47 -8.25
CA SER A 98 -10.84 0.57 -8.20
C SER A 98 -11.54 -0.74 -8.60
N LYS A 99 -10.88 -1.55 -9.43
CA LYS A 99 -11.37 -2.87 -9.84
C LYS A 99 -11.08 -3.92 -8.78
N THR A 100 -9.85 -3.94 -8.26
CA THR A 100 -9.40 -4.89 -7.25
C THR A 100 -8.09 -4.39 -6.60
N ALA A 101 -7.85 -4.78 -5.35
CA ALA A 101 -6.56 -4.63 -4.68
C ALA A 101 -5.77 -5.96 -4.66
N TYR A 102 -6.25 -6.98 -5.40
CA TYR A 102 -5.63 -8.30 -5.56
C TYR A 102 -5.27 -8.48 -7.03
N PHE A 103 -4.06 -8.14 -7.39
CA PHE A 103 -3.56 -8.23 -8.76
C PHE A 103 -2.06 -8.53 -8.75
N HIS A 104 -1.57 -9.04 -9.87
CA HIS A 104 -0.15 -9.33 -10.11
C HIS A 104 0.55 -8.17 -10.80
N LEU A 105 1.87 -8.21 -10.85
CA LEU A 105 2.67 -7.19 -11.55
C LEU A 105 2.33 -7.14 -13.04
N GLU A 106 1.96 -8.29 -13.63
CA GLU A 106 1.54 -8.42 -15.02
C GLU A 106 0.24 -7.65 -15.30
N ASP A 107 -0.72 -7.68 -14.37
CA ASP A 107 -1.96 -6.90 -14.48
C ASP A 107 -1.65 -5.39 -14.47
N TRP A 108 -0.66 -4.99 -13.68
CA TRP A 108 -0.20 -3.61 -13.65
C TRP A 108 0.48 -3.23 -14.98
N TYR A 109 1.27 -4.11 -15.59
CA TYR A 109 1.84 -3.88 -16.92
C TYR A 109 0.75 -3.70 -17.97
N ALA A 110 -0.24 -4.57 -17.96
CA ALA A 110 -1.39 -4.47 -18.87
C ALA A 110 -2.15 -3.12 -18.71
N GLU A 111 -2.38 -2.67 -17.47
CA GLU A 111 -3.06 -1.39 -17.21
C GLU A 111 -2.22 -0.18 -17.68
N MET A 112 -0.87 -0.26 -17.62
CA MET A 112 0.03 0.77 -18.17
C MET A 112 0.14 0.72 -19.71
N GLY A 113 -0.50 -0.25 -20.38
CA GLY A 113 -0.38 -0.45 -21.83
C GLY A 113 1.04 -0.85 -22.26
N ILE A 114 1.66 -1.75 -21.49
CA ILE A 114 3.04 -2.20 -21.71
C ILE A 114 2.99 -3.63 -22.26
N GLU A 115 3.70 -3.85 -23.37
CA GLU A 115 3.87 -5.17 -23.97
C GLU A 115 4.96 -5.98 -23.25
N ASP A 116 4.98 -7.31 -23.46
CA ASP A 116 5.92 -8.24 -22.87
C ASP A 116 7.39 -7.80 -23.02
N ASN A 117 8.21 -8.07 -21.98
CA ASN A 117 9.64 -7.77 -21.83
C ASN A 117 10.03 -6.40 -21.25
N ALA A 118 9.12 -5.52 -20.88
CA ALA A 118 9.49 -4.31 -20.16
C ALA A 118 9.72 -4.62 -18.66
N GLN A 119 10.82 -4.11 -18.10
CA GLN A 119 11.08 -4.19 -16.68
C GLN A 119 10.68 -2.87 -16.01
N ALA A 120 9.64 -2.93 -15.16
CA ALA A 120 9.31 -1.80 -14.31
C ALA A 120 10.20 -1.79 -13.06
N ALA A 121 10.58 -0.59 -12.65
CA ALA A 121 11.35 -0.34 -11.45
C ALA A 121 10.90 0.96 -10.77
N ILE A 122 11.27 1.13 -9.52
CA ILE A 122 11.18 2.41 -8.81
C ILE A 122 12.55 3.06 -8.96
N TYR A 123 12.62 4.07 -9.82
CA TYR A 123 13.85 4.71 -10.20
C TYR A 123 14.29 5.79 -9.21
N THR A 124 15.53 6.23 -9.34
CA THR A 124 16.16 7.24 -8.47
C THR A 124 15.38 8.56 -8.43
N GLU A 125 14.77 8.94 -9.53
CA GLU A 125 13.96 10.15 -9.67
C GLU A 125 12.75 10.15 -8.72
N GLU A 126 12.20 8.98 -8.43
CA GLU A 126 11.10 8.83 -7.47
C GLU A 126 11.50 9.30 -6.06
N SER A 127 12.74 9.10 -5.64
CA SER A 127 13.21 9.55 -4.32
C SER A 127 13.06 11.06 -4.13
N GLY A 128 13.35 11.85 -5.16
CA GLY A 128 13.14 13.30 -5.13
C GLY A 128 11.66 13.67 -5.07
N ASN A 129 10.81 12.93 -5.77
CA ASN A 129 9.36 13.09 -5.75
C ASN A 129 8.77 12.78 -4.36
N ILE A 130 9.20 11.68 -3.75
CA ILE A 130 8.83 11.29 -2.38
C ILE A 130 9.21 12.40 -1.38
N LEU A 131 10.47 12.84 -1.39
CA LEU A 131 10.95 13.88 -0.47
C LEU A 131 10.17 15.19 -0.62
N ARG A 132 9.88 15.62 -1.85
CA ARG A 132 9.06 16.80 -2.11
C ARG A 132 7.65 16.68 -1.53
N LYS A 133 6.97 15.55 -1.73
CA LYS A 133 5.64 15.28 -1.18
C LYS A 133 5.63 15.27 0.34
N LEU A 134 6.62 14.64 0.94
CA LEU A 134 6.71 14.51 2.39
C LEU A 134 7.12 15.81 3.09
N HIS A 135 7.88 16.68 2.42
CA HIS A 135 8.27 17.99 2.97
C HIS A 135 7.07 18.94 3.17
N LEU A 136 6.03 18.81 2.35
CA LEU A 136 4.81 19.59 2.52
C LEU A 136 4.09 19.19 3.80
N LYS A 137 3.43 20.15 4.47
CA LYS A 137 2.55 19.83 5.60
C LYS A 137 1.38 18.95 5.14
N SER A 138 0.85 18.12 6.03
CA SER A 138 -0.41 17.42 5.77
C SER A 138 -1.54 18.43 5.53
N PHE A 139 -2.44 18.11 4.63
CA PHE A 139 -3.50 19.02 4.19
C PHE A 139 -4.79 18.86 5.01
N GLN A 140 -5.22 17.64 5.23
CA GLN A 140 -6.53 17.34 5.83
C GLN A 140 -6.42 16.46 7.08
N SER A 141 -5.42 15.61 7.16
CA SER A 141 -5.22 14.65 8.25
C SER A 141 -4.04 15.06 9.13
N ASP A 142 -4.00 14.52 10.36
CA ASP A 142 -2.80 14.59 11.19
C ASP A 142 -1.64 13.78 10.59
N TYR A 143 -1.94 12.70 9.90
CA TYR A 143 -0.94 11.81 9.31
C TYR A 143 -0.82 12.03 7.80
N LYS A 144 0.39 11.84 7.30
CA LYS A 144 0.70 11.67 5.88
C LYS A 144 1.12 10.23 5.64
N ILE A 145 0.52 9.56 4.67
CA ILE A 145 0.80 8.16 4.39
C ILE A 145 1.40 8.00 3.00
N MET A 146 2.54 7.32 2.95
CA MET A 146 3.21 6.90 1.72
C MET A 146 3.11 5.38 1.60
N ILE A 147 2.31 4.89 0.65
CA ILE A 147 2.26 3.47 0.31
C ILE A 147 3.27 3.21 -0.82
N ILE A 148 4.24 2.34 -0.56
CA ILE A 148 5.23 1.91 -1.55
C ILE A 148 4.93 0.45 -1.90
N TRP A 149 4.40 0.21 -3.08
CA TRP A 149 4.13 -1.13 -3.58
C TRP A 149 5.34 -1.68 -4.32
N LEU A 150 5.74 -2.91 -4.00
CA LEU A 150 6.92 -3.61 -4.46
C LEU A 150 8.23 -2.81 -4.24
N PRO A 151 8.57 -2.48 -2.98
CA PRO A 151 9.80 -1.77 -2.65
C PRO A 151 11.07 -2.54 -3.08
N GLU A 152 10.99 -3.86 -3.28
CA GLU A 152 12.05 -4.69 -3.87
C GLU A 152 12.39 -4.32 -5.32
N LYS A 153 11.52 -3.57 -6.00
CA LYS A 153 11.76 -3.02 -7.34
C LYS A 153 12.47 -1.67 -7.32
N MET A 154 12.78 -1.12 -6.14
CA MET A 154 13.61 0.09 -6.05
C MET A 154 15.03 -0.22 -6.52
N ASN A 155 15.57 0.65 -7.40
CA ASN A 155 16.99 0.57 -7.69
C ASN A 155 17.81 0.98 -6.45
N LEU A 156 19.06 0.56 -6.40
CA LEU A 156 19.93 0.75 -5.24
C LEU A 156 20.09 2.24 -4.86
N GLU A 157 20.16 3.11 -5.84
CA GLU A 157 20.32 4.54 -5.60
C GLU A 157 19.07 5.17 -4.99
N CYS A 158 17.86 4.80 -5.47
CA CYS A 158 16.60 5.22 -4.89
C CYS A 158 16.50 4.73 -3.43
N SER A 159 16.77 3.45 -3.21
CA SER A 159 16.76 2.85 -1.87
C SER A 159 17.67 3.61 -0.90
N ASN A 160 18.91 3.90 -1.30
CA ASN A 160 19.86 4.61 -0.45
C ASN A 160 19.44 6.05 -0.16
N LYS A 161 18.86 6.75 -1.14
CA LYS A 161 18.35 8.11 -0.93
C LYS A 161 17.18 8.18 0.05
N LEU A 162 16.39 7.11 0.17
CA LEU A 162 15.26 7.05 1.08
C LEU A 162 15.64 6.65 2.50
N LEU A 163 16.84 6.10 2.76
CA LEU A 163 17.24 5.64 4.08
C LEU A 163 17.06 6.71 5.16
N LYS A 164 17.52 7.93 4.89
CA LYS A 164 17.45 9.02 5.86
C LYS A 164 16.00 9.37 6.24
N ILE A 165 15.10 9.45 5.26
CA ILE A 165 13.71 9.82 5.53
C ILE A 165 12.90 8.67 6.12
N ILE A 166 13.31 7.42 5.89
CA ILE A 166 12.74 6.24 6.55
C ILE A 166 13.24 6.15 7.99
N GLU A 167 14.46 6.56 8.29
CA GLU A 167 15.01 6.54 9.64
C GLU A 167 14.48 7.70 10.50
N GLU A 168 14.47 8.91 9.94
CA GLU A 168 14.04 10.15 10.59
C GLU A 168 12.95 10.84 9.75
N PRO A 169 11.73 10.32 9.74
CA PRO A 169 10.64 10.91 8.95
C PRO A 169 10.18 12.26 9.52
N TYR A 170 9.56 13.05 8.68
CA TYR A 170 8.81 14.19 9.17
C TYR A 170 7.69 13.72 10.12
N ASP A 171 7.34 14.59 11.08
CA ASP A 171 6.32 14.28 12.07
C ASP A 171 5.04 13.73 11.44
N LYS A 172 4.46 12.72 12.09
CA LYS A 172 3.23 12.02 11.67
C LYS A 172 3.25 11.50 10.22
N THR A 173 4.44 11.14 9.71
CA THR A 173 4.58 10.44 8.43
C THR A 173 4.59 8.93 8.65
N LEU A 174 3.77 8.19 7.89
CA LEU A 174 3.74 6.73 7.89
C LEU A 174 4.17 6.20 6.52
N PHE A 175 5.17 5.33 6.51
CA PHE A 175 5.55 4.54 5.37
C PHE A 175 4.92 3.14 5.48
N LEU A 176 4.13 2.74 4.50
CA LEU A 176 3.56 1.41 4.38
C LEU A 176 4.20 0.76 3.13
N LEU A 177 5.22 -0.04 3.35
CA LEU A 177 5.90 -0.80 2.31
C LEU A 177 5.16 -2.10 2.11
N VAL A 178 4.74 -2.41 0.89
CA VAL A 178 4.00 -3.63 0.55
C VAL A 178 4.86 -4.47 -0.37
N SER A 179 5.39 -5.56 0.15
CA SER A 179 6.38 -6.41 -0.53
C SER A 179 5.90 -7.84 -0.69
N GLU A 180 6.19 -8.42 -1.85
CA GLU A 180 5.99 -9.84 -2.17
C GLU A 180 7.30 -10.62 -1.96
N HIS A 181 8.45 -9.97 -2.12
CA HIS A 181 9.78 -10.54 -1.99
C HIS A 181 10.65 -9.73 -1.01
N PRO A 182 10.31 -9.73 0.29
CA PRO A 182 11.00 -8.90 1.28
C PRO A 182 12.50 -9.20 1.38
N GLU A 183 12.94 -10.41 1.03
CA GLU A 183 14.36 -10.81 0.99
C GLU A 183 15.16 -10.08 -0.09
N GLN A 184 14.51 -9.49 -1.10
CA GLN A 184 15.14 -8.70 -2.17
C GLN A 184 15.27 -7.22 -1.80
N ILE A 185 14.64 -6.77 -0.72
CA ILE A 185 14.80 -5.41 -0.19
C ILE A 185 16.17 -5.31 0.49
N ILE A 186 16.90 -4.21 0.27
CA ILE A 186 18.20 -4.02 0.93
C ILE A 186 18.06 -4.06 2.46
N ASN A 187 19.00 -4.72 3.14
CA ASN A 187 18.98 -4.94 4.58
C ASN A 187 18.83 -3.65 5.40
N THR A 188 19.40 -2.55 4.89
CA THR A 188 19.34 -1.24 5.53
C THR A 188 17.91 -0.65 5.58
N ILE A 189 17.05 -0.95 4.63
CA ILE A 189 15.61 -0.61 4.68
C ILE A 189 14.88 -1.58 5.61
N GLN A 190 15.14 -2.90 5.45
CA GLN A 190 14.49 -3.91 6.29
C GLN A 190 14.70 -3.65 7.78
N SER A 191 15.93 -3.32 8.20
CA SER A 191 16.29 -3.08 9.61
C SER A 191 15.61 -1.83 10.21
N ARG A 192 15.10 -0.92 9.39
CA ARG A 192 14.41 0.32 9.79
C ARG A 192 12.89 0.22 9.70
N THR A 193 12.38 -0.94 9.30
CA THR A 193 10.94 -1.17 9.13
C THR A 193 10.44 -2.20 10.14
N GLN A 194 9.26 -1.98 10.67
CA GLN A 194 8.55 -3.00 11.44
C GLN A 194 7.92 -4.00 10.48
N ARG A 195 8.44 -5.21 10.43
CA ARG A 195 7.91 -6.26 9.57
C ARG A 195 6.61 -6.82 10.13
N ILE A 196 5.60 -6.90 9.25
CA ILE A 196 4.28 -7.50 9.49
C ILE A 196 4.11 -8.60 8.45
N ASN A 197 4.20 -9.85 8.90
CA ASN A 197 3.99 -10.98 7.99
C ASN A 197 2.50 -11.19 7.74
N ILE A 198 2.11 -11.19 6.46
CA ILE A 198 0.75 -11.39 6.01
C ILE A 198 0.62 -12.85 5.55
N PRO A 199 -0.08 -13.71 6.32
CA PRO A 199 -0.27 -15.10 5.93
C PRO A 199 -1.30 -15.22 4.79
N PRO A 200 -1.38 -16.38 4.11
CA PRO A 200 -2.45 -16.63 3.16
C PRO A 200 -3.81 -16.54 3.86
N LEU A 201 -4.83 -16.12 3.11
CA LEU A 201 -6.21 -16.20 3.57
C LEU A 201 -6.62 -17.68 3.69
N THR A 202 -7.38 -18.00 4.72
CA THR A 202 -7.93 -19.35 4.87
C THR A 202 -9.05 -19.59 3.86
N LYS A 203 -9.26 -20.85 3.47
CA LYS A 203 -10.38 -21.22 2.59
C LYS A 203 -11.73 -20.72 3.15
N ALA A 204 -11.91 -20.77 4.48
CA ALA A 204 -13.12 -20.28 5.14
C ALA A 204 -13.31 -18.76 4.96
N GLU A 205 -12.24 -17.97 5.10
CA GLU A 205 -12.28 -16.52 4.88
C GLU A 205 -12.59 -16.18 3.43
N ILE A 206 -11.96 -16.89 2.48
CA ILE A 206 -12.22 -16.71 1.04
C ILE A 206 -13.67 -17.04 0.72
N LYS A 207 -14.17 -18.21 1.16
CA LYS A 207 -15.55 -18.64 0.96
C LYS A 207 -16.55 -17.61 1.52
N GLN A 208 -16.33 -17.15 2.74
CA GLN A 208 -17.18 -16.14 3.36
C GLN A 208 -17.23 -14.86 2.55
N GLN A 209 -16.09 -14.38 2.05
CA GLN A 209 -15.99 -13.17 1.26
C GLN A 209 -16.68 -13.30 -0.11
N LEU A 210 -16.50 -14.44 -0.79
CA LEU A 210 -17.16 -14.73 -2.06
C LEU A 210 -18.68 -14.72 -1.94
N ILE A 211 -19.21 -15.28 -0.85
CA ILE A 211 -20.67 -15.29 -0.58
C ILE A 211 -21.16 -13.86 -0.29
N GLN A 212 -20.47 -13.11 0.57
CA GLN A 212 -20.91 -11.81 1.03
C GLN A 212 -20.80 -10.71 -0.05
N ASP A 213 -19.68 -10.64 -0.76
CA ASP A 213 -19.40 -9.53 -1.69
C ASP A 213 -19.81 -9.81 -3.14
N LYS A 214 -19.71 -11.07 -3.57
CA LYS A 214 -20.01 -11.47 -4.94
C LYS A 214 -21.37 -12.16 -5.09
N GLY A 215 -22.07 -12.45 -4.00
CA GLY A 215 -23.34 -13.15 -4.03
C GLY A 215 -23.24 -14.57 -4.62
N ILE A 216 -22.04 -15.18 -4.58
CA ILE A 216 -21.81 -16.52 -5.11
C ILE A 216 -22.50 -17.52 -4.18
N HIS A 217 -23.27 -18.45 -4.75
CA HIS A 217 -23.90 -19.53 -3.97
C HIS A 217 -22.84 -20.36 -3.22
N ALA A 218 -23.16 -20.75 -1.97
CA ALA A 218 -22.24 -21.44 -1.07
C ALA A 218 -21.61 -22.71 -1.66
N GLU A 219 -22.35 -23.46 -2.50
CA GLU A 219 -21.87 -24.66 -3.20
C GLU A 219 -20.76 -24.35 -4.22
N LYS A 220 -20.91 -23.28 -4.99
CA LYS A 220 -19.86 -22.82 -5.93
C LYS A 220 -18.65 -22.21 -5.23
N ALA A 221 -18.83 -21.64 -4.04
CA ALA A 221 -17.74 -21.08 -3.27
C ALA A 221 -16.84 -22.14 -2.61
N GLU A 222 -17.21 -23.43 -2.68
CA GLU A 222 -16.38 -24.56 -2.23
C GLU A 222 -15.39 -25.05 -3.28
N GLU A 223 -15.58 -24.69 -4.54
CA GLU A 223 -14.72 -25.08 -5.66
C GLU A 223 -13.47 -24.20 -5.79
N TYR A 224 -13.42 -23.06 -5.08
CA TYR A 224 -12.31 -22.13 -5.01
C TYR A 224 -11.49 -22.32 -3.72
#